data_a1be126ad0984419af6947b5ce2d88da
#
_entry.id   a1be126ad0984419af6947b5ce2d88da
#
_cell.length_a   1.000
_cell.length_b   1.000
_cell.length_c   1.000
_cell.angle_alpha   90.00
_cell.angle_beta   90.00
_cell.angle_gamma   90.00
#
_symmetry.space_group_name_H-M   'P 1'
#
loop_
_entity.id
_entity.type
_entity.pdbx_description
1 polymer ?
#
loop_
_entity_poly.entity_id
_entity_poly.type
_entity_poly.pdbx_seq_one_letter_code
_entity_poly.pdbx_strand_id
1 'polypeptide(L)'
;TNVNRVVPDYLKTGIYTPAESVATIANAMDVGNPGNFVRLRRIFDDDYEAIKDSVSGYWFDDDRIREHIGQEYQRTGYLLDPHSAVASLGLEAYLNQHPGTVGIFVATAHPAKFREIVEPLTGQNVEIPESLRNFLAGKKQSVKMKAGPQNLEEYLDDRYQNE
;
A
#
# COMPACT_ATOMS: atom_id res chain seq x y z
N THR A 1 4.86 4.38 4.04
CA THR A 1 5.17 3.56 2.86
C THR A 1 6.29 2.57 3.16
N ASN A 2 6.61 1.66 2.22
CA ASN A 2 7.78 0.80 2.26
C ASN A 2 9.05 1.57 1.82
N VAL A 3 10.12 0.89 1.39
CA VAL A 3 11.38 1.51 0.93
C VAL A 3 11.23 2.39 -0.32
N ASN A 4 10.08 2.33 -1.01
CA ASN A 4 9.73 3.27 -2.09
C ASN A 4 9.21 4.58 -1.49
N ARG A 5 10.13 5.42 -1.00
CA ARG A 5 9.85 6.53 -0.10
C ARG A 5 9.79 7.92 -0.78
N VAL A 6 9.42 7.96 -2.05
CA VAL A 6 9.37 9.22 -2.84
C VAL A 6 8.53 10.31 -2.16
N VAL A 7 7.37 9.97 -1.59
CA VAL A 7 6.51 10.94 -0.89
C VAL A 7 7.08 11.34 0.47
N PRO A 8 7.51 10.44 1.37
CA PRO A 8 8.24 10.82 2.58
C PRO A 8 9.47 11.71 2.34
N ASP A 9 10.25 11.41 1.29
CA ASP A 9 11.42 12.23 0.93
C ASP A 9 10.99 13.62 0.44
N TYR A 10 9.91 13.71 -0.35
CA TYR A 10 9.33 15.00 -0.73
C TYR A 10 8.87 15.82 0.50
N LEU A 11 8.15 15.19 1.44
CA LEU A 11 7.68 15.89 2.65
C LEU A 11 8.86 16.43 3.50
N LYS A 12 10.02 15.79 3.40
CA LYS A 12 11.24 16.23 4.10
C LYS A 12 12.00 17.34 3.35
N THR A 13 12.00 17.32 2.02
CA THR A 13 12.91 18.14 1.20
C THR A 13 12.24 19.20 0.35
N GLY A 14 10.94 19.08 0.10
CA GLY A 14 10.19 19.88 -0.88
C GLY A 14 10.45 19.51 -2.34
N ILE A 15 11.33 18.52 -2.60
CA ILE A 15 11.72 18.12 -3.96
C ILE A 15 11.13 16.76 -4.29
N TYR A 16 10.28 16.71 -5.31
CA TYR A 16 9.71 15.46 -5.80
C TYR A 16 10.66 14.80 -6.80
N THR A 17 11.23 13.66 -6.41
CA THR A 17 12.20 12.94 -7.22
C THR A 17 11.72 11.51 -7.43
N PRO A 18 11.12 11.18 -8.59
CA PRO A 18 10.79 9.81 -8.96
C PRO A 18 12.03 8.90 -8.94
N ALA A 19 11.82 7.63 -8.59
CA ALA A 19 12.85 6.61 -8.55
C ALA A 19 12.35 5.32 -9.22
N GLU A 20 13.25 4.38 -9.48
CA GLU A 20 12.86 3.03 -9.86
C GLU A 20 12.15 2.33 -8.69
N SER A 21 11.13 1.55 -9.00
CA SER A 21 10.40 0.79 -7.99
C SER A 21 11.21 -0.39 -7.48
N VAL A 22 11.26 -0.55 -6.17
CA VAL A 22 11.90 -1.68 -5.49
C VAL A 22 10.81 -2.63 -5.01
N ALA A 23 10.92 -3.92 -5.35
CA ALA A 23 9.97 -4.95 -4.93
C ALA A 23 10.08 -5.23 -3.43
N THR A 24 8.94 -5.31 -2.74
CA THR A 24 8.83 -5.54 -1.29
C THR A 24 7.66 -6.48 -0.96
N ILE A 25 7.54 -6.86 0.33
CA ILE A 25 6.38 -7.63 0.82
C ILE A 25 5.08 -6.81 0.84
N ALA A 26 5.17 -5.47 0.91
CA ALA A 26 4.03 -4.57 0.79
C ALA A 26 3.89 -4.06 -0.66
N ASN A 27 3.69 -5.00 -1.58
CA ASN A 27 3.87 -4.84 -3.03
C ASN A 27 2.98 -3.78 -3.68
N ALA A 28 1.82 -3.45 -3.13
CA ALA A 28 0.99 -2.35 -3.65
C ALA A 28 1.59 -0.95 -3.39
N MET A 29 2.64 -0.88 -2.56
CA MET A 29 3.43 0.32 -2.30
C MET A 29 4.74 0.36 -3.12
N ASP A 30 4.99 -0.63 -4.01
CA ASP A 30 6.18 -0.69 -4.86
C ASP A 30 6.07 0.27 -6.03
N VAL A 31 5.99 1.56 -5.71
CA VAL A 31 5.73 2.64 -6.67
C VAL A 31 6.75 3.75 -6.51
N GLY A 32 7.72 3.79 -7.42
CA GLY A 32 8.77 4.81 -7.45
C GLY A 32 8.33 6.14 -8.09
N ASN A 33 7.17 6.18 -8.74
CA ASN A 33 6.57 7.42 -9.29
C ASN A 33 5.06 7.39 -9.09
N PRO A 34 4.55 7.69 -7.86
CA PRO A 34 3.15 7.57 -7.52
C PRO A 34 2.29 8.61 -8.25
N GLY A 35 1.51 8.14 -9.24
CA GLY A 35 0.63 9.00 -10.05
C GLY A 35 -0.50 9.69 -9.27
N ASN A 36 -0.80 9.24 -8.05
CA ASN A 36 -1.77 9.90 -7.17
C ASN A 36 -1.19 11.08 -6.37
N PHE A 37 0.14 11.28 -6.39
CA PHE A 37 0.79 12.39 -5.70
C PHE A 37 0.28 13.77 -6.19
N VAL A 38 -0.08 13.89 -7.46
CA VAL A 38 -0.68 15.10 -8.02
C VAL A 38 -1.98 15.48 -7.29
N ARG A 39 -2.73 14.53 -6.74
CA ARG A 39 -3.95 14.81 -5.97
C ARG A 39 -3.63 15.49 -4.64
N LEU A 40 -2.58 15.03 -3.95
CA LEU A 40 -2.11 15.67 -2.72
C LEU A 40 -1.72 17.12 -3.00
N ARG A 41 -0.90 17.37 -4.02
CA ARG A 41 -0.50 18.72 -4.43
C ARG A 41 -1.72 19.61 -4.75
N ARG A 42 -2.71 19.04 -5.47
CA ARG A 42 -3.91 19.81 -5.86
C ARG A 42 -4.80 20.18 -4.67
N ILE A 43 -4.91 19.33 -3.65
CA ILE A 43 -5.69 19.61 -2.43
C ILE A 43 -5.12 20.82 -1.68
N PHE A 44 -3.82 21.01 -1.74
CA PHE A 44 -3.12 22.11 -1.06
C PHE A 44 -2.64 23.23 -2.01
N ASP A 45 -3.19 23.32 -3.22
CA ASP A 45 -2.85 24.33 -4.23
C ASP A 45 -1.33 24.44 -4.49
N ASP A 46 -0.61 23.31 -4.47
CA ASP A 46 0.85 23.21 -4.61
C ASP A 46 1.66 23.92 -3.48
N ASP A 47 1.01 24.30 -2.38
CA ASP A 47 1.68 24.88 -1.22
C ASP A 47 2.40 23.79 -0.41
N TYR A 48 3.72 23.75 -0.53
CA TYR A 48 4.56 22.77 0.17
C TYR A 48 4.49 22.89 1.69
N GLU A 49 4.49 24.12 2.24
CA GLU A 49 4.44 24.31 3.69
C GLU A 49 3.08 23.86 4.25
N ALA A 50 1.99 24.14 3.57
CA ALA A 50 0.66 23.64 3.96
C ALA A 50 0.58 22.10 3.90
N ILE A 51 1.20 21.46 2.89
CA ILE A 51 1.30 20.00 2.83
C ILE A 51 2.09 19.46 4.02
N LYS A 52 3.26 20.01 4.30
CA LYS A 52 4.17 19.57 5.35
C LYS A 52 3.57 19.73 6.75
N ASP A 53 2.81 20.79 6.98
CA ASP A 53 2.12 21.04 8.25
C ASP A 53 0.95 20.07 8.48
N SER A 54 0.34 19.57 7.42
CA SER A 54 -0.86 18.72 7.47
C SER A 54 -0.58 17.24 7.31
N VAL A 55 0.55 16.86 6.70
CA VAL A 55 0.85 15.47 6.30
C VAL A 55 2.22 15.04 6.83
N SER A 56 2.23 13.96 7.61
CA SER A 56 3.46 13.30 8.04
C SER A 56 3.71 12.04 7.21
N GLY A 57 4.97 11.83 6.79
CA GLY A 57 5.38 10.68 5.98
C GLY A 57 6.39 9.80 6.69
N TYR A 58 6.11 8.49 6.70
CA TYR A 58 6.98 7.46 7.27
C TYR A 58 7.26 6.36 6.25
N TRP A 59 8.40 5.69 6.41
CA TRP A 59 8.74 4.54 5.59
C TRP A 59 9.43 3.47 6.44
N PHE A 60 9.24 2.20 6.03
CA PHE A 60 9.79 1.04 6.73
C PHE A 60 10.26 -0.01 5.73
N ASP A 61 11.32 -0.73 6.08
CA ASP A 61 11.81 -1.86 5.30
C ASP A 61 11.03 -3.15 5.63
N ASP A 62 11.29 -4.18 4.84
CA ASP A 62 10.60 -5.46 4.97
C ASP A 62 10.85 -6.14 6.32
N ASP A 63 12.04 -6.00 6.89
CA ASP A 63 12.39 -6.62 8.17
C ASP A 63 11.57 -5.99 9.30
N ARG A 64 11.48 -4.67 9.33
CA ARG A 64 10.66 -3.96 10.30
C ARG A 64 9.17 -4.26 10.15
N ILE A 65 8.69 -4.39 8.91
CA ILE A 65 7.29 -4.75 8.62
C ILE A 65 7.00 -6.17 9.13
N ARG A 66 7.87 -7.15 8.86
CA ARG A 66 7.73 -8.54 9.35
C ARG A 66 7.72 -8.61 10.87
N GLU A 67 8.67 -7.95 11.50
CA GLU A 67 8.76 -7.88 12.97
C GLU A 67 7.45 -7.34 13.58
N HIS A 68 6.94 -6.24 13.03
CA HIS A 68 5.72 -5.59 13.52
C HIS A 68 4.47 -6.47 13.37
N ILE A 69 4.32 -7.19 12.26
CA ILE A 69 3.22 -8.16 12.08
C ILE A 69 3.22 -9.19 13.22
N GLY A 70 4.37 -9.78 13.54
CA GLY A 70 4.49 -10.76 14.61
C GLY A 70 4.23 -10.17 15.99
N GLN A 71 4.82 -9.02 16.30
CA GLN A 71 4.65 -8.33 17.58
C GLN A 71 3.20 -7.90 17.80
N GLU A 72 2.56 -7.32 16.80
CA GLU A 72 1.17 -6.86 16.91
C GLU A 72 0.20 -8.03 17.10
N TYR A 73 0.43 -9.13 16.39
CA TYR A 73 -0.36 -10.34 16.57
C TYR A 73 -0.20 -10.91 18.00
N GLN A 74 1.02 -10.99 18.52
CA GLN A 74 1.27 -11.45 19.90
C GLN A 74 0.63 -10.55 20.93
N ARG A 75 0.63 -9.24 20.71
CA ARG A 75 0.12 -8.24 21.65
C ARG A 75 -1.40 -8.17 21.68
N THR A 76 -2.06 -8.27 20.53
CA THR A 76 -3.50 -7.96 20.38
C THR A 76 -4.34 -9.11 19.82
N GLY A 77 -3.72 -10.11 19.21
CA GLY A 77 -4.41 -11.13 18.41
C GLY A 77 -4.89 -10.60 17.04
N TYR A 78 -4.63 -9.34 16.71
CA TYR A 78 -5.04 -8.77 15.43
C TYR A 78 -4.01 -9.09 14.34
N LEU A 79 -4.50 -9.66 13.23
CA LEU A 79 -3.66 -10.11 12.14
C LEU A 79 -3.54 -9.01 11.06
N LEU A 80 -2.38 -8.40 10.98
CA LEU A 80 -2.06 -7.40 9.97
C LEU A 80 -1.59 -8.07 8.66
N ASP A 81 -2.01 -7.54 7.51
CA ASP A 81 -1.30 -7.73 6.25
C ASP A 81 -0.11 -6.74 6.15
N PRO A 82 0.85 -6.95 5.22
CA PRO A 82 2.02 -6.09 5.13
C PRO A 82 1.71 -4.59 4.94
N HIS A 83 0.65 -4.24 4.23
CA HIS A 83 0.27 -2.84 3.99
C HIS A 83 -0.35 -2.21 5.24
N SER A 84 -1.20 -2.96 5.94
CA SER A 84 -1.76 -2.54 7.23
C SER A 84 -0.67 -2.42 8.30
N ALA A 85 0.37 -3.26 8.25
CA ALA A 85 1.52 -3.16 9.15
C ALA A 85 2.30 -1.86 8.93
N VAL A 86 2.51 -1.45 7.67
CA VAL A 86 3.11 -0.14 7.35
C VAL A 86 2.27 1.01 7.90
N ALA A 87 0.94 0.94 7.74
CA ALA A 87 0.04 1.98 8.24
C ALA A 87 0.04 2.05 9.78
N SER A 88 0.02 0.89 10.45
CA SER A 88 0.12 0.78 11.91
C SER A 88 1.45 1.33 12.44
N LEU A 89 2.58 0.97 11.83
CA LEU A 89 3.90 1.50 12.17
C LEU A 89 3.97 3.03 12.01
N GLY A 90 3.44 3.55 10.91
CA GLY A 90 3.39 5.00 10.68
C GLY A 90 2.57 5.72 11.74
N LEU A 91 1.41 5.15 12.10
CA LEU A 91 0.59 5.68 13.18
C LEU A 91 1.30 5.63 14.53
N GLU A 92 1.93 4.51 14.88
CA GLU A 92 2.70 4.36 16.12
C GLU A 92 3.82 5.40 16.20
N ALA A 93 4.57 5.59 15.11
CA ALA A 93 5.63 6.60 15.04
C ALA A 93 5.10 8.03 15.23
N TYR A 94 3.93 8.32 14.68
CA TYR A 94 3.27 9.62 14.87
C TYR A 94 2.81 9.82 16.31
N LEU A 95 2.10 8.84 16.89
CA LEU A 95 1.56 8.93 18.26
C LEU A 95 2.65 9.06 19.32
N ASN A 96 3.80 8.43 19.13
CA ASN A 96 4.96 8.57 20.02
C ASN A 96 5.48 10.01 20.08
N GLN A 97 5.28 10.80 19.05
CA GLN A 97 5.66 12.22 18.98
C GLN A 97 4.51 13.15 19.42
N HIS A 98 3.27 12.65 19.47
CA HIS A 98 2.08 13.42 19.78
C HIS A 98 1.24 12.74 20.87
N PRO A 99 1.72 12.73 22.12
CA PRO A 99 1.03 12.08 23.23
C PRO A 99 -0.35 12.69 23.47
N GLY A 100 -1.33 11.84 23.78
CA GLY A 100 -2.72 12.25 23.99
C GLY A 100 -3.58 12.32 22.70
N THR A 101 -2.99 12.06 21.54
CA THR A 101 -3.73 11.97 20.29
C THR A 101 -4.33 10.57 20.13
N VAL A 102 -5.56 10.50 19.62
CA VAL A 102 -6.20 9.24 19.19
C VAL A 102 -5.96 9.06 17.71
N GLY A 103 -5.42 7.92 17.32
CA GLY A 103 -5.10 7.61 15.94
C GLY A 103 -5.94 6.48 15.36
N ILE A 104 -6.20 6.55 14.06
CA ILE A 104 -6.90 5.51 13.30
C ILE A 104 -6.04 5.19 12.07
N PHE A 105 -5.75 3.93 11.84
CA PHE A 105 -5.21 3.48 10.56
C PHE A 105 -6.26 2.68 9.78
N VAL A 106 -6.15 2.68 8.45
CA VAL A 106 -7.09 1.99 7.56
C VAL A 106 -6.42 0.74 7.00
N ALA A 107 -6.99 -0.43 7.31
CA ALA A 107 -6.59 -1.69 6.69
C ALA A 107 -7.24 -1.79 5.30
N THR A 108 -6.41 -1.88 4.26
CA THR A 108 -6.85 -1.85 2.85
C THR A 108 -6.79 -3.20 2.16
N ALA A 109 -6.23 -4.22 2.81
CA ALA A 109 -6.15 -5.58 2.29
C ALA A 109 -6.47 -6.61 3.38
N HIS A 110 -6.90 -7.80 2.96
CA HIS A 110 -7.12 -8.93 3.87
C HIS A 110 -5.83 -9.77 3.96
N PRO A 111 -5.40 -10.20 5.17
CA PRO A 111 -4.18 -11.00 5.37
C PRO A 111 -4.13 -12.28 4.54
N ALA A 112 -5.28 -12.86 4.19
CA ALA A 112 -5.36 -14.04 3.34
C ALA A 112 -4.76 -13.86 1.93
N LYS A 113 -4.53 -12.63 1.47
CA LYS A 113 -3.83 -12.33 0.21
C LYS A 113 -2.31 -12.47 0.34
N PHE A 114 -1.79 -12.54 1.56
CA PHE A 114 -0.36 -12.54 1.90
C PHE A 114 -0.02 -13.68 2.87
N ARG A 115 -0.70 -14.82 2.72
CA ARG A 115 -0.55 -15.98 3.62
C ARG A 115 0.90 -16.45 3.74
N GLU A 116 1.60 -16.50 2.62
CA GLU A 116 3.01 -16.90 2.54
C GLU A 116 3.95 -15.99 3.37
N ILE A 117 3.50 -14.77 3.69
CA ILE A 117 4.24 -13.84 4.54
C ILE A 117 3.74 -13.92 5.98
N VAL A 118 2.42 -13.91 6.18
CA VAL A 118 1.79 -13.71 7.48
C VAL A 118 1.79 -14.99 8.32
N GLU A 119 1.49 -16.15 7.72
CA GLU A 119 1.41 -17.43 8.44
C GLU A 119 2.75 -17.82 9.12
N PRO A 120 3.93 -17.70 8.47
CA PRO A 120 5.19 -18.00 9.14
C PRO A 120 5.52 -17.07 10.31
N LEU A 121 5.06 -15.80 10.25
CA LEU A 121 5.35 -14.79 11.28
C LEU A 121 4.49 -14.95 12.53
N THR A 122 3.29 -15.50 12.36
CA THR A 122 2.30 -15.61 13.45
C THR A 122 2.09 -17.03 13.94
N GLY A 123 2.52 -18.03 13.16
CA GLY A 123 2.24 -19.45 13.43
C GLY A 123 0.75 -19.80 13.26
N GLN A 124 -0.04 -18.91 12.66
CA GLN A 124 -1.48 -19.10 12.47
C GLN A 124 -1.80 -19.41 11.02
N ASN A 125 -2.75 -20.32 10.84
CA ASN A 125 -3.35 -20.56 9.53
C ASN A 125 -4.40 -19.49 9.24
N VAL A 126 -4.22 -18.72 8.17
CA VAL A 126 -5.15 -17.62 7.82
C VAL A 126 -6.32 -18.18 7.03
N GLU A 127 -7.52 -18.06 7.60
CA GLU A 127 -8.74 -18.46 6.91
C GLU A 127 -8.97 -17.58 5.65
N ILE A 128 -9.28 -18.24 4.54
CA ILE A 128 -9.60 -17.55 3.28
C ILE A 128 -11.09 -17.24 3.27
N PRO A 129 -11.52 -15.97 3.26
CA PRO A 129 -12.92 -15.60 3.12
C PRO A 129 -13.56 -16.24 1.88
N GLU A 130 -14.84 -16.57 1.97
CA GLU A 130 -15.56 -17.24 0.88
C GLU A 130 -15.49 -16.46 -0.44
N SER A 131 -15.64 -15.14 -0.39
CA SER A 131 -15.52 -14.27 -1.56
C SER A 131 -14.15 -14.39 -2.24
N LEU A 132 -13.06 -14.43 -1.44
CA LEU A 132 -11.71 -14.59 -1.99
C LEU A 132 -11.48 -16.03 -2.49
N ARG A 133 -12.06 -17.04 -1.84
CA ARG A 133 -11.97 -18.46 -2.26
C ARG A 133 -12.56 -18.66 -3.65
N ASN A 134 -13.71 -18.05 -3.92
CA ASN A 134 -14.36 -18.10 -5.21
C ASN A 134 -13.48 -17.49 -6.33
N PHE A 135 -12.81 -16.38 -6.04
CA PHE A 135 -11.84 -15.79 -6.98
C PHE A 135 -10.62 -16.68 -7.23
N LEU A 136 -10.08 -17.30 -6.18
CA LEU A 136 -8.92 -18.19 -6.29
C LEU A 136 -9.23 -19.48 -7.07
N ALA A 137 -10.46 -19.97 -6.99
CA ALA A 137 -10.94 -21.11 -7.78
C ALA A 137 -11.21 -20.76 -9.25
N GLY A 138 -11.30 -19.47 -9.57
CA GLY A 138 -11.54 -18.97 -10.93
C GLY A 138 -10.34 -19.14 -11.85
N LYS A 139 -10.62 -19.23 -13.15
CA LYS A 139 -9.56 -19.23 -14.17
C LYS A 139 -9.12 -17.79 -14.46
N LYS A 140 -7.80 -17.53 -14.36
CA LYS A 140 -7.25 -16.23 -14.72
C LYS A 140 -7.56 -15.90 -16.19
N GLN A 141 -8.24 -14.77 -16.41
CA GLN A 141 -8.49 -14.20 -17.73
C GLN A 141 -7.68 -12.91 -17.86
N SER A 142 -6.84 -12.81 -18.87
CA SER A 142 -6.06 -11.60 -19.14
C SER A 142 -5.74 -11.52 -20.64
N VAL A 143 -5.77 -10.32 -21.18
CA VAL A 143 -5.35 -10.01 -22.54
C VAL A 143 -4.09 -9.16 -22.47
N LYS A 144 -3.03 -9.59 -23.17
CA LYS A 144 -1.80 -8.80 -23.27
C LYS A 144 -2.00 -7.74 -24.35
N MET A 145 -1.74 -6.49 -24.03
CA MET A 145 -1.76 -5.39 -24.98
C MET A 145 -0.58 -4.45 -24.74
N LYS A 146 -0.25 -3.62 -25.74
CA LYS A 146 0.73 -2.55 -25.56
C LYS A 146 0.16 -1.47 -24.63
N ALA A 147 1.02 -0.85 -23.84
CA ALA A 147 0.62 0.27 -23.00
C ALA A 147 0.22 1.47 -23.87
N GLY A 148 -0.95 2.05 -23.62
CA GLY A 148 -1.46 3.23 -24.32
C GLY A 148 -2.97 3.24 -24.36
N PRO A 149 -3.61 4.43 -24.23
CA PRO A 149 -5.07 4.55 -24.23
C PRO A 149 -5.70 4.07 -25.54
N GLN A 150 -5.05 4.30 -26.70
CA GLN A 150 -5.55 3.88 -27.98
C GLN A 150 -5.66 2.35 -28.11
N ASN A 151 -4.68 1.60 -27.59
CA ASN A 151 -4.74 0.13 -27.64
C ASN A 151 -5.87 -0.44 -26.76
N LEU A 152 -6.20 0.25 -25.66
CA LEU A 152 -7.34 -0.13 -24.82
C LEU A 152 -8.67 0.20 -25.52
N GLU A 153 -8.77 1.36 -26.15
CA GLU A 153 -9.94 1.79 -26.91
C GLU A 153 -10.24 0.82 -28.06
N GLU A 154 -9.25 0.51 -28.89
CA GLU A 154 -9.36 -0.49 -29.96
C GLU A 154 -9.83 -1.86 -29.44
N TYR A 155 -9.26 -2.33 -28.33
CA TYR A 155 -9.64 -3.60 -27.72
C TYR A 155 -11.10 -3.59 -27.22
N LEU A 156 -11.55 -2.50 -26.64
CA LEU A 156 -12.92 -2.36 -26.16
C LEU A 156 -13.91 -2.29 -27.32
N ASP A 157 -13.59 -1.51 -28.37
CA ASP A 157 -14.43 -1.38 -29.56
C ASP A 157 -14.60 -2.73 -30.28
N ASP A 158 -13.52 -3.48 -30.47
CA ASP A 158 -13.56 -4.82 -31.07
C ASP A 158 -14.44 -5.78 -30.24
N ARG A 159 -14.41 -5.67 -28.91
CA ARG A 159 -15.19 -6.53 -28.03
C ARG A 159 -16.67 -6.19 -28.05
N TYR A 160 -17.03 -4.89 -28.04
CA TYR A 160 -18.42 -4.44 -28.03
C TYR A 160 -19.09 -4.51 -29.39
N GLN A 161 -18.34 -4.57 -30.52
CA GLN A 161 -18.91 -4.78 -31.85
C GLN A 161 -19.20 -6.26 -32.12
N ASN A 162 -18.66 -7.19 -31.35
CA ASN A 162 -18.82 -8.64 -31.52
C ASN A 162 -19.74 -9.29 -30.46
N GLU A 163 -20.37 -8.52 -29.59
CA GLU A 163 -21.47 -8.92 -28.69
C GLU A 163 -22.84 -8.46 -29.24
#